data_66584469bb95b3505839c73c8c3ed6c6
#
_entry.id   66584469bb95b3505839c73c8c3ed6c6
#
_cell.length_a   1.000
_cell.length_b   1.000
_cell.length_c   1.000
_cell.angle_alpha   90.00
_cell.angle_beta   90.00
_cell.angle_gamma   90.00
#
_symmetry.space_group_name_H-M   'P 1'
#
loop_
_entity.id
_entity.type
_entity.pdbx_description
1 polymer ?
#
loop_
_entity_poly.entity_id
_entity_poly.type
_entity_poly.pdbx_seq_one_letter_code
_entity_poly.pdbx_strand_id
1 'polypeptide(L)'
;MRIEVDGFCLQRLIVPKGKSRLCAFRGFPAGTMRTVRLLKEVQPMREDEKRCLLVHGLDCEGKLYPVLEKRCRVEFVGDSLSAGVGLGGATSLLDAGPAVYGLDGNYALLTAEHFQADFRILAQWAGGLTAPASTILSGSCRDIMNRSAAS
;
A
#
# COMPACT_ATOMS: atom_id res chain seq x y z
N MET A 1 6.62 -3.19 -1.16
CA MET A 1 5.47 -3.83 -0.49
C MET A 1 5.86 -4.18 0.93
N ARG A 2 5.03 -3.83 1.89
CA ARG A 2 5.17 -4.17 3.29
C ARG A 2 4.17 -5.26 3.65
N ILE A 3 4.61 -6.23 4.42
CA ILE A 3 3.80 -7.32 4.93
C ILE A 3 3.75 -7.22 6.44
N GLU A 4 2.56 -7.13 6.96
CA GLU A 4 2.29 -7.10 8.39
C GLU A 4 1.51 -8.34 8.80
N VAL A 5 1.83 -8.87 9.98
CA VAL A 5 1.05 -9.90 10.66
C VAL A 5 0.75 -9.42 12.07
N ASP A 6 -0.52 -9.41 12.42
CA ASP A 6 -1.03 -8.95 13.73
C ASP A 6 -0.55 -7.54 14.10
N GLY A 7 -0.43 -6.66 13.11
CA GLY A 7 0.02 -5.28 13.28
C GLY A 7 1.55 -5.08 13.28
N PHE A 8 2.33 -6.15 13.23
CA PHE A 8 3.78 -6.06 13.18
C PHE A 8 4.31 -6.19 11.76
N CYS A 9 5.20 -5.29 11.36
CA CYS A 9 5.90 -5.39 10.08
C CYS A 9 6.87 -6.57 10.12
N LEU A 10 6.56 -7.64 9.37
CA LEU A 10 7.45 -8.79 9.26
C LEU A 10 8.53 -8.59 8.22
N GLN A 11 8.18 -7.99 7.10
CA GLN A 11 9.14 -7.75 6.03
C GLN A 11 8.70 -6.66 5.06
N ARG A 12 9.69 -6.08 4.41
CA ARG A 12 9.54 -5.20 3.27
C ARG A 12 10.19 -5.83 2.06
N LEU A 13 9.45 -5.90 0.96
CA LEU A 13 9.87 -6.56 -0.26
C LEU A 13 9.86 -5.58 -1.43
N ILE A 14 10.90 -5.62 -2.23
CA ILE A 14 10.88 -5.04 -3.57
C ILE A 14 10.23 -6.09 -4.48
N VAL A 15 9.04 -5.80 -4.97
CA VAL A 15 8.34 -6.68 -5.89
C VAL A 15 8.92 -6.49 -7.28
N PRO A 16 9.46 -7.54 -7.91
CA PRO A 16 10.03 -7.44 -9.24
C PRO A 16 8.96 -7.16 -10.29
N LYS A 17 9.36 -6.62 -11.43
CA LYS A 17 8.49 -6.44 -12.58
C LYS A 17 7.97 -7.78 -13.10
N GLY A 18 6.71 -7.85 -13.47
CA GLY A 18 6.07 -9.06 -13.99
C GLY A 18 5.42 -9.89 -12.89
N LYS A 19 5.06 -11.13 -13.21
CA LYS A 19 4.47 -12.06 -12.26
C LYS A 19 5.56 -12.72 -11.42
N SER A 20 5.40 -12.72 -10.11
CA SER A 20 6.30 -13.38 -9.17
C SER A 20 5.52 -14.03 -8.04
N ARG A 21 6.08 -15.08 -7.47
CA ARG A 21 5.58 -15.72 -6.26
C ARG A 21 6.50 -15.32 -5.11
N LEU A 22 5.92 -14.72 -4.09
CA LEU A 22 6.66 -14.20 -2.94
C LEU A 22 6.18 -14.91 -1.68
N CYS A 23 7.12 -15.31 -0.82
CA CYS A 23 6.78 -15.83 0.50
C CYS A 23 6.46 -14.64 1.41
N ALA A 24 5.19 -14.51 1.80
CA ALA A 24 4.76 -13.45 2.70
C ALA A 24 5.18 -13.71 4.14
N PHE A 25 5.02 -14.92 4.60
CA PHE A 25 5.45 -15.38 5.94
C PHE A 25 5.47 -16.91 5.99
N ARG A 26 6.15 -17.44 6.98
CA ARG A 26 6.21 -18.88 7.27
C ARG A 26 6.56 -19.14 8.73
N GLY A 27 6.36 -20.38 9.19
CA GLY A 27 6.80 -20.80 10.51
C GLY A 27 5.87 -20.38 11.65
N PHE A 28 4.64 -19.95 11.36
CA PHE A 28 3.66 -19.72 12.42
C PHE A 28 3.00 -21.02 12.85
N PRO A 29 2.70 -21.18 14.16
CA PRO A 29 1.97 -22.33 14.66
C PRO A 29 0.61 -22.48 13.99
N ALA A 30 0.23 -23.72 13.67
CA ALA A 30 -1.09 -24.05 13.18
C ALA A 30 -2.18 -23.77 14.23
N GLY A 31 -3.40 -23.54 13.76
CA GLY A 31 -4.57 -23.35 14.63
C GLY A 31 -4.71 -21.96 15.26
N THR A 32 -3.82 -21.05 14.95
CA THR A 32 -3.91 -19.66 15.43
C THR A 32 -4.40 -18.75 14.31
N MET A 33 -5.48 -18.00 14.57
CA MET A 33 -5.95 -16.97 13.64
C MET A 33 -4.98 -15.80 13.62
N ARG A 34 -4.65 -15.33 12.43
CA ARG A 34 -3.73 -14.20 12.19
C ARG A 34 -4.35 -13.20 11.24
N THR A 35 -4.08 -11.93 11.49
CA THR A 35 -4.45 -10.85 10.56
C THR A 35 -3.24 -10.51 9.70
N VAL A 36 -3.40 -10.63 8.38
CA VAL A 36 -2.34 -10.30 7.42
C VAL A 36 -2.73 -9.06 6.63
N ARG A 37 -1.83 -8.08 6.56
CA ARG A 37 -1.97 -6.87 5.75
C ARG A 37 -0.86 -6.79 4.73
N LEU A 38 -1.24 -6.53 3.48
CA LEU A 38 -0.32 -6.24 2.39
C LEU A 38 -0.46 -4.76 2.05
N LEU A 39 0.60 -4.00 2.24
CA LEU A 39 0.60 -2.55 2.05
C LEU A 39 1.55 -2.18 0.91
N LYS A 40 1.05 -1.40 -0.04
CA LYS A 40 1.90 -0.76 -1.05
C LYS A 40 2.44 0.54 -0.46
N GLU A 41 3.70 0.56 -0.06
CA GLU A 41 4.33 1.73 0.57
C GLU A 41 4.71 2.84 -0.42
N VAL A 42 5.09 2.46 -1.64
CA VAL A 42 5.57 3.41 -2.64
C VAL A 42 4.45 3.78 -3.59
N GLN A 43 4.13 5.05 -3.64
CA GLN A 43 3.16 5.62 -4.57
C GLN A 43 3.78 5.75 -5.97
N PRO A 44 2.96 5.92 -7.04
CA PRO A 44 3.48 6.21 -8.37
C PRO A 44 4.33 7.48 -8.35
N MET A 45 5.45 7.44 -9.05
CA MET A 45 6.27 8.62 -9.30
C MET A 45 5.78 9.31 -10.57
N ARG A 46 6.12 10.59 -10.74
CA ARG A 46 5.68 11.39 -11.90
C ARG A 46 5.99 10.74 -13.24
N GLU A 47 7.14 10.05 -13.32
CA GLU A 47 7.61 9.42 -14.55
C GLU A 47 7.11 7.97 -14.72
N ASP A 48 6.39 7.45 -13.75
CA ASP A 48 5.92 6.05 -13.75
C ASP A 48 4.49 5.94 -13.21
N GLU A 49 3.57 6.58 -13.91
CA GLU A 49 2.14 6.60 -13.58
C GLU A 49 1.51 5.20 -13.66
N LYS A 50 2.13 4.28 -14.39
CA LYS A 50 1.63 2.92 -14.61
C LYS A 50 2.07 1.94 -13.54
N ARG A 51 2.82 2.37 -12.52
CA ARG A 51 3.29 1.49 -11.46
C ARG A 51 2.12 1.03 -10.58
N CYS A 52 1.72 -0.20 -10.77
CA CYS A 52 0.70 -0.84 -9.98
C CYS A 52 1.22 -2.14 -9.34
N LEU A 53 0.62 -2.52 -8.22
CA LEU A 53 0.82 -3.80 -7.57
C LEU A 53 -0.50 -4.56 -7.64
N LEU A 54 -0.50 -5.70 -8.31
CA LEU A 54 -1.66 -6.59 -8.43
C LEU A 54 -1.40 -7.86 -7.62
N VAL A 55 -2.30 -8.19 -6.71
CA VAL A 55 -2.28 -9.46 -5.99
C VAL A 55 -3.21 -10.41 -6.72
N HIS A 56 -2.67 -11.42 -7.38
CA HIS A 56 -3.46 -12.39 -8.15
C HIS A 56 -4.06 -13.49 -7.29
N GLY A 57 -3.45 -13.78 -6.16
CA GLY A 57 -3.93 -14.80 -5.24
C GLY A 57 -3.01 -14.95 -4.04
N LEU A 58 -3.50 -15.68 -3.06
CA LEU A 58 -2.79 -16.05 -1.84
C LEU A 58 -2.89 -17.56 -1.67
N ASP A 59 -1.75 -18.22 -1.54
CA ASP A 59 -1.67 -19.64 -1.18
C ASP A 59 -1.29 -19.75 0.29
N CYS A 60 -2.05 -20.50 1.06
CA CYS A 60 -1.72 -20.79 2.45
C CYS A 60 -2.16 -22.20 2.83
N GLU A 61 -1.51 -22.80 3.81
CA GLU A 61 -1.89 -24.11 4.34
C GLU A 61 -3.15 -24.06 5.24
N GLY A 62 -3.65 -22.85 5.52
CA GLY A 62 -4.84 -22.60 6.34
C GLY A 62 -6.06 -22.20 5.51
N LYS A 63 -7.06 -21.68 6.22
CA LYS A 63 -8.24 -21.07 5.61
C LYS A 63 -8.14 -19.56 5.65
N LEU A 64 -8.53 -18.91 4.57
CA LEU A 64 -8.65 -17.46 4.51
C LEU A 64 -10.06 -17.06 4.93
N TYR A 65 -10.16 -16.10 5.81
CA TYR A 65 -11.41 -15.52 6.26
C TYR A 65 -11.48 -14.05 5.85
N PRO A 66 -12.64 -13.54 5.49
CA PRO A 66 -12.81 -12.12 5.22
C PRO A 66 -12.53 -11.33 6.50
N VAL A 67 -11.83 -10.22 6.35
CA VAL A 67 -11.64 -9.26 7.45
C VAL A 67 -12.91 -8.42 7.58
N LEU A 68 -13.39 -8.22 8.80
CA LEU A 68 -14.53 -7.33 9.05
C LEU A 68 -14.14 -5.91 8.62
N GLU A 69 -15.01 -5.32 7.82
CA GLU A 69 -14.85 -3.93 7.39
C GLU A 69 -14.95 -3.00 8.61
N LYS A 70 -14.05 -2.05 8.67
CA LYS A 70 -14.09 -1.02 9.70
C LYS A 70 -15.25 -0.06 9.41
N ARG A 71 -15.83 0.52 10.46
CA ARG A 71 -16.95 1.46 10.33
C ARG A 71 -16.58 2.75 9.63
N CYS A 72 -15.33 3.17 9.77
CA CYS A 72 -14.81 4.39 9.18
C CYS A 72 -13.84 4.07 8.04
N ARG A 73 -13.98 4.80 6.94
CA ARG A 73 -13.06 4.77 5.80
C ARG A 73 -12.60 6.19 5.53
N VAL A 74 -11.30 6.38 5.39
CA VAL A 74 -10.70 7.69 5.15
C VAL A 74 -9.87 7.63 3.87
N GLU A 75 -10.07 8.59 3.01
CA GLU A 75 -9.25 8.79 1.81
C GLU A 75 -8.42 10.05 1.98
N PHE A 76 -7.12 9.91 1.83
CA PHE A 76 -6.16 11.02 1.88
C PHE A 76 -5.75 11.35 0.45
N VAL A 77 -6.03 12.57 0.03
CA VAL A 77 -5.61 13.08 -1.28
C VAL A 77 -4.55 14.13 -1.04
N GLY A 78 -3.39 13.98 -1.66
CA GLY A 78 -2.29 14.90 -1.40
C GLY A 78 -1.09 14.72 -2.34
N ASP A 79 -0.01 15.34 -1.96
CA ASP A 79 1.24 15.43 -2.69
C ASP A 79 2.32 14.47 -2.13
N SER A 80 3.57 14.87 -2.26
CA SER A 80 4.74 14.13 -1.81
C SER A 80 4.74 13.83 -0.30
N LEU A 81 4.21 14.73 0.54
CA LEU A 81 4.14 14.51 1.98
C LEU A 81 3.15 13.39 2.31
N SER A 82 1.98 13.42 1.66
CA SER A 82 0.98 12.35 1.81
C SER A 82 1.47 11.02 1.24
N ALA A 83 2.29 11.05 0.20
CA ALA A 83 2.93 9.87 -0.36
C ALA A 83 4.02 9.27 0.55
N GLY A 84 4.43 9.98 1.59
CA GLY A 84 5.46 9.53 2.52
C GLY A 84 6.89 9.72 2.02
N VAL A 85 7.13 10.69 1.15
CA VAL A 85 8.48 11.03 0.68
C VAL A 85 9.30 11.58 1.85
N GLY A 86 10.51 11.09 2.00
CA GLY A 86 11.44 11.48 3.08
C GLY A 86 11.26 10.69 4.37
N LEU A 87 10.24 9.83 4.50
CA LEU A 87 10.06 8.95 5.67
C LEU A 87 10.94 7.69 5.61
N GLY A 88 11.42 7.34 4.43
CA GLY A 88 12.36 6.23 4.23
C GLY A 88 13.74 6.73 3.84
N GLY A 89 14.75 5.86 3.99
CA GLY A 89 16.11 6.14 3.55
C GLY A 89 16.86 7.17 4.39
N ALA A 90 18.08 7.49 3.95
CA ALA A 90 18.90 8.53 4.56
C ALA A 90 18.55 9.91 4.00
N THR A 91 18.77 10.95 4.79
CA THR A 91 18.48 12.35 4.43
C THR A 91 19.18 12.81 3.13
N SER A 92 20.29 12.17 2.78
CA SER A 92 21.04 12.45 1.55
C SER A 92 20.46 11.83 0.29
N LEU A 93 19.41 10.99 0.41
CA LEU A 93 18.82 10.24 -0.70
C LEU A 93 17.57 10.91 -1.27
N LEU A 94 17.53 12.23 -1.32
CA LEU A 94 16.34 13.01 -1.70
C LEU A 94 15.72 12.60 -3.05
N ASP A 95 16.53 12.13 -4.00
CA ASP A 95 16.07 11.75 -5.35
C ASP A 95 16.15 10.24 -5.62
N ALA A 96 16.39 9.43 -4.61
CA ALA A 96 16.71 8.01 -4.79
C ALA A 96 15.49 7.09 -5.04
N GLY A 97 14.40 7.62 -5.53
CA GLY A 97 13.24 6.82 -5.95
C GLY A 97 12.57 6.07 -4.78
N PRO A 98 12.26 4.78 -4.94
CA PRO A 98 11.45 4.04 -3.97
C PRO A 98 12.03 3.98 -2.55
N ALA A 99 13.33 4.18 -2.39
CA ALA A 99 14.00 4.07 -1.09
C ALA A 99 13.64 5.19 -0.12
N VAL A 100 13.21 6.36 -0.61
CA VAL A 100 12.86 7.51 0.23
C VAL A 100 11.41 7.48 0.71
N TYR A 101 10.58 6.57 0.20
CA TYR A 101 9.20 6.44 0.63
C TYR A 101 9.07 5.57 1.87
N GLY A 102 8.17 5.92 2.75
CA GLY A 102 7.83 5.15 3.93
C GLY A 102 6.40 5.37 4.39
N LEU A 103 5.89 4.41 5.14
CA LEU A 103 4.60 4.55 5.83
C LEU A 103 4.79 4.78 7.32
N ASP A 104 5.92 4.36 7.90
CA ASP A 104 6.20 4.58 9.32
C ASP A 104 6.30 6.08 9.59
N GLY A 105 5.49 6.58 10.50
CA GLY A 105 5.40 8.01 10.77
C GLY A 105 4.60 8.83 9.75
N ASN A 106 4.03 8.20 8.71
CA ASN A 106 3.15 8.90 7.77
C ASN A 106 1.87 9.33 8.48
N TYR A 107 1.57 10.63 8.42
CA TYR A 107 0.41 11.20 9.10
C TYR A 107 -0.92 10.53 8.69
N ALA A 108 -1.05 10.15 7.43
CA ALA A 108 -2.26 9.51 6.93
C ALA A 108 -2.46 8.12 7.56
N LEU A 109 -1.39 7.32 7.67
CA LEU A 109 -1.42 6.04 8.35
C LEU A 109 -1.74 6.23 9.84
N LEU A 110 -1.02 7.12 10.52
CA LEU A 110 -1.21 7.38 11.95
C LEU A 110 -2.63 7.87 12.25
N THR A 111 -3.17 8.76 11.41
CA THR A 111 -4.56 9.22 11.54
C THR A 111 -5.55 8.07 11.37
N ALA A 112 -5.38 7.26 10.33
CA ALA A 112 -6.27 6.12 10.10
C ALA A 112 -6.22 5.10 11.25
N GLU A 113 -5.05 4.83 11.80
CA GLU A 113 -4.88 3.93 12.94
C GLU A 113 -5.52 4.51 14.21
N HIS A 114 -5.32 5.80 14.47
CA HIS A 114 -5.94 6.47 15.62
C HIS A 114 -7.48 6.37 15.61
N PHE A 115 -8.08 6.55 14.44
CA PHE A 115 -9.53 6.42 14.28
C PHE A 115 -10.01 5.00 14.00
N GLN A 116 -9.13 4.02 14.01
CA GLN A 116 -9.43 2.63 13.65
C GLN A 116 -10.13 2.53 12.29
N ALA A 117 -9.74 3.39 11.34
CA ALA A 117 -10.32 3.50 10.02
C ALA A 117 -9.60 2.63 8.99
N ASP A 118 -10.34 2.17 7.99
CA ASP A 118 -9.74 1.75 6.73
C ASP A 118 -9.28 2.98 5.97
N PHE A 119 -8.16 2.88 5.27
CA PHE A 119 -7.60 4.06 4.61
C PHE A 119 -7.15 3.79 3.18
N ARG A 120 -7.13 4.87 2.42
CA ARG A 120 -6.53 4.94 1.10
C ARG A 120 -5.76 6.24 0.98
N ILE A 121 -4.56 6.16 0.41
CA ILE A 121 -3.75 7.34 0.11
C ILE A 121 -3.66 7.48 -1.41
N LEU A 122 -4.17 8.58 -1.93
CA LEU A 122 -4.07 9.02 -3.32
C LEU A 122 -3.10 10.20 -3.34
N ALA A 123 -1.84 9.92 -3.55
CA ALA A 123 -0.80 10.91 -3.48
C ALA A 123 0.28 10.65 -4.52
N GLN A 124 0.86 11.72 -5.06
CA GLN A 124 1.91 11.63 -6.06
C GLN A 124 3.00 12.65 -5.75
N TRP A 125 4.26 12.26 -5.95
CA TRP A 125 5.38 13.18 -5.86
C TRP A 125 5.27 14.28 -6.91
N ALA A 126 5.50 15.54 -6.50
CA ALA A 126 5.33 16.74 -7.30
C ALA A 126 3.89 16.93 -7.86
N GLY A 127 2.89 16.22 -7.33
CA GLY A 127 1.49 16.47 -7.62
C GLY A 127 1.01 17.73 -6.91
N GLY A 128 0.44 18.67 -7.65
CA GLY A 128 -0.29 19.81 -7.07
C GLY A 128 -1.79 19.60 -7.26
N LEU A 129 -2.60 20.22 -6.41
CA LEU A 129 -4.07 20.24 -6.56
C LEU A 129 -4.53 20.85 -7.90
N THR A 130 -3.63 21.57 -8.56
CA THR A 130 -3.85 22.18 -9.90
C THR A 130 -3.42 21.29 -11.06
N ALA A 131 -2.86 20.10 -10.79
CA ALA A 131 -2.62 19.14 -11.87
C ALA A 131 -3.97 18.69 -12.46
N PRO A 132 -4.09 18.56 -13.79
CA PRO A 132 -5.33 18.13 -14.41
C PRO A 132 -5.74 16.78 -13.80
N ALA A 133 -7.03 16.63 -13.51
CA ALA A 133 -7.60 15.46 -12.85
C ALA A 133 -7.26 14.13 -13.54
N SER A 134 -6.91 14.14 -14.83
CA SER A 134 -6.39 13.01 -15.58
C SER A 134 -5.07 12.45 -15.04
N THR A 135 -4.22 13.28 -14.44
CA THR A 135 -2.93 12.85 -13.89
C THR A 135 -3.09 12.19 -12.52
N ILE A 136 -4.11 12.59 -11.76
CA ILE A 136 -4.36 12.05 -10.42
C ILE A 136 -5.18 10.76 -10.48
N LEU A 137 -6.02 10.59 -11.49
CA LEU A 137 -7.01 9.53 -11.58
C LEU A 137 -6.59 8.33 -12.44
N SER A 138 -5.50 8.42 -13.21
CA SER A 138 -5.05 7.32 -14.07
C SER A 138 -4.49 6.11 -13.32
N GLY A 139 -4.24 6.23 -12.00
CA GLY A 139 -3.85 5.14 -11.10
C GLY A 139 -4.95 4.65 -10.18
N SER A 140 -6.20 4.99 -10.43
CA SER A 140 -7.33 4.67 -9.57
C SER A 140 -7.56 3.16 -9.47
N CYS A 141 -7.54 2.63 -8.25
CA CYS A 141 -7.99 1.29 -7.90
C CYS A 141 -9.46 0.97 -8.26
N ARG A 142 -10.19 1.89 -8.89
CA ARG A 142 -11.57 1.64 -9.34
C ARG A 142 -11.66 0.52 -10.37
N ASP A 143 -10.65 0.38 -11.23
CA ASP A 143 -10.68 -0.68 -12.26
C ASP A 143 -10.45 -2.08 -11.70
N ILE A 144 -9.90 -2.18 -10.49
CA ILE A 144 -9.63 -3.47 -9.85
C ILE A 144 -10.88 -4.00 -9.14
N MET A 145 -11.69 -3.14 -8.54
CA MET A 145 -12.91 -3.56 -7.86
C MET A 145 -14.05 -3.96 -8.81
N ASN A 146 -14.11 -3.36 -10.00
CA ASN A 146 -15.16 -3.68 -10.97
C ASN A 146 -14.92 -4.97 -11.77
N ARG A 147 -13.69 -5.51 -11.77
CA ARG A 147 -13.39 -6.76 -12.47
C ARG A 147 -13.63 -8.02 -11.62
N SER A 148 -13.66 -7.91 -10.31
CA SER A 148 -13.97 -9.04 -9.41
C SER A 148 -15.45 -9.27 -9.18
N ALA A 149 -16.32 -8.39 -9.64
CA ALA A 149 -17.79 -8.53 -9.56
C ALA A 149 -18.43 -9.10 -10.84
N ALA A 150 -17.63 -9.44 -11.85
CA ALA A 150 -18.11 -9.91 -13.16
C ALA A 150 -17.56 -11.30 -13.55
N SER A 151 -17.24 -12.14 -12.56
CA SER A 151 -16.90 -13.56 -12.79
C SER A 151 -17.60 -14.46 -11.79
#